data_426c351801b777bf97b3c8c061bb3cd8
#
_entry.id   426c351801b777bf97b3c8c061bb3cd8
#
_cell.length_a   1.000
_cell.length_b   1.000
_cell.length_c   1.000
_cell.angle_alpha   90.00
_cell.angle_beta   90.00
_cell.angle_gamma   90.00
#
_symmetry.space_group_name_H-M   'P 1'
#
loop_
_entity.id
_entity.type
_entity.pdbx_description
1 polymer ?
#
loop_
_entity_poly.entity_id
_entity_poly.type
_entity_poly.pdbx_seq_one_letter_code
_entity_poly.pdbx_strand_id
1 'polypeptide(L)'
;MSRKHFHTFDALRFFAFLLVFLLHLPKTGNIHIDFFLKSGGIGVTFFFVLSGFLITYILLYEKKHQNKISLKKFFARRILRIWPLFYLMIAFAYLSPYILNVLNLPFNNEGYKPDLLTSIFFGENYKMMMTNTFPDGAPLRVMWSLCIEEHFYILW
;
A
#
# COMPACT_ATOMS: atom_id res chain seq x y z
N MET A 1 32.71 0.73 4.31
CA MET A 1 32.19 1.33 3.05
C MET A 1 30.71 1.64 3.21
N SER A 2 30.31 2.90 3.01
CA SER A 2 28.90 3.29 3.09
C SER A 2 28.15 2.73 1.89
N ARG A 3 26.94 2.24 2.14
CA ARG A 3 26.03 1.75 1.11
C ARG A 3 25.67 2.91 0.17
N LYS A 4 25.75 2.70 -1.15
CA LYS A 4 25.31 3.71 -2.12
C LYS A 4 23.85 4.09 -1.88
N HIS A 5 23.57 5.35 -1.69
CA HIS A 5 22.25 5.92 -1.66
C HIS A 5 21.86 6.36 -3.08
N PHE A 6 20.73 5.89 -3.57
CA PHE A 6 20.27 6.24 -4.91
C PHE A 6 19.23 7.37 -4.83
N HIS A 7 19.70 8.62 -4.85
CA HIS A 7 18.81 9.79 -4.83
C HIS A 7 17.78 9.78 -5.95
N THR A 8 18.14 9.23 -7.11
CA THR A 8 17.24 9.08 -8.26
C THR A 8 16.01 8.21 -7.93
N PHE A 9 16.17 7.19 -7.09
CA PHE A 9 15.03 6.33 -6.70
C PHE A 9 14.05 7.02 -5.74
N ASP A 10 14.52 7.97 -4.96
CA ASP A 10 13.62 8.75 -4.10
C ASP A 10 12.78 9.70 -4.96
N ALA A 11 13.37 10.30 -5.99
CA ALA A 11 12.63 11.10 -6.96
C ALA A 11 11.60 10.24 -7.73
N LEU A 12 11.98 9.05 -8.20
CA LEU A 12 11.07 8.14 -8.88
C LEU A 12 9.92 7.67 -7.99
N ARG A 13 10.18 7.41 -6.70
CA ARG A 13 9.13 7.10 -5.72
C ARG A 13 8.18 8.27 -5.50
N PHE A 14 8.71 9.49 -5.46
CA PHE A 14 7.87 10.68 -5.35
C PHE A 14 6.92 10.80 -6.54
N PHE A 15 7.39 10.62 -7.76
CA PHE A 15 6.53 10.64 -8.95
C PHE A 15 5.50 9.50 -8.93
N ALA A 16 5.90 8.29 -8.54
CA ALA A 16 4.98 7.18 -8.39
C ALA A 16 3.89 7.46 -7.34
N PHE A 17 4.28 8.04 -6.20
CA PHE A 17 3.35 8.49 -5.17
C PHE A 17 2.40 9.57 -5.71
N LEU A 18 2.94 10.56 -6.42
CA LEU A 18 2.14 11.63 -7.01
C LEU A 18 1.07 11.07 -7.96
N LEU A 19 1.42 10.11 -8.81
CA LEU A 19 0.47 9.45 -9.71
C LEU A 19 -0.64 8.73 -8.93
N VAL A 20 -0.29 7.99 -7.88
CA VAL A 20 -1.26 7.32 -7.02
C VAL A 20 -2.13 8.32 -6.26
N PHE A 21 -1.56 9.41 -5.78
CA PHE A 21 -2.31 10.48 -5.12
C PHE A 21 -3.32 11.12 -6.08
N LEU A 22 -2.91 11.43 -7.31
CA LEU A 22 -3.78 11.98 -8.34
C LEU A 22 -4.95 11.05 -8.69
N LEU A 23 -4.73 9.72 -8.68
CA LEU A 23 -5.80 8.73 -8.90
C LEU A 23 -6.94 8.85 -7.87
N HIS A 24 -6.62 9.25 -6.64
CA HIS A 24 -7.59 9.36 -5.55
C HIS A 24 -8.27 10.72 -5.45
N LEU A 25 -7.94 11.68 -6.34
CA LEU A 25 -8.64 12.95 -6.42
C LEU A 25 -10.08 12.77 -6.94
N PRO A 26 -11.01 13.60 -6.48
CA PRO A 26 -12.37 13.60 -7.02
C PRO A 26 -12.35 13.90 -8.52
N LYS A 27 -13.26 13.28 -9.25
CA LYS A 27 -13.41 13.52 -10.70
C LYS A 27 -13.76 14.97 -10.96
N THR A 28 -13.10 15.54 -11.97
CA THR A 28 -13.29 16.96 -12.34
C THR A 28 -14.44 17.18 -13.31
N GLY A 29 -14.96 16.11 -13.94
CA GLY A 29 -15.94 16.18 -15.04
C GLY A 29 -15.32 16.47 -16.40
N ASN A 30 -14.02 16.78 -16.47
CA ASN A 30 -13.31 16.94 -17.74
C ASN A 30 -12.70 15.61 -18.17
N ILE A 31 -13.12 15.10 -19.35
CA ILE A 31 -12.74 13.77 -19.83
C ILE A 31 -11.21 13.57 -19.94
N HIS A 32 -10.48 14.61 -20.35
CA HIS A 32 -9.02 14.54 -20.52
C HIS A 32 -8.30 14.50 -19.16
N ILE A 33 -8.76 15.31 -18.20
CA ILE A 33 -8.20 15.33 -16.85
C ILE A 33 -8.51 14.01 -16.15
N ASP A 34 -9.76 13.55 -16.22
CA ASP A 34 -10.19 12.32 -15.57
C ASP A 34 -9.50 11.07 -16.19
N PHE A 35 -9.19 11.09 -17.49
CA PHE A 35 -8.38 10.06 -18.14
C PHE A 35 -6.94 10.04 -17.60
N PHE A 36 -6.33 11.23 -17.45
CA PHE A 36 -4.99 11.35 -16.86
C PHE A 36 -4.97 10.88 -15.41
N LEU A 37 -5.98 11.25 -14.62
CA LEU A 37 -6.10 10.83 -13.22
C LEU A 37 -6.22 9.29 -13.11
N LYS A 38 -6.92 8.63 -14.02
CA LYS A 38 -7.04 7.16 -14.05
C LYS A 38 -5.71 6.43 -14.31
N SER A 39 -4.73 7.09 -14.94
CA SER A 39 -3.41 6.49 -15.21
C SER A 39 -2.58 6.24 -13.94
N GLY A 40 -3.02 6.76 -12.79
CA GLY A 40 -2.32 6.60 -11.51
C GLY A 40 -2.11 5.16 -11.05
N GLY A 41 -2.88 4.19 -11.58
CA GLY A 41 -2.62 2.76 -11.36
C GLY A 41 -1.21 2.31 -11.79
N ILE A 42 -0.62 2.98 -12.78
CA ILE A 42 0.76 2.75 -13.22
C ILE A 42 1.74 3.05 -12.08
N GLY A 43 1.44 4.04 -11.23
CA GLY A 43 2.25 4.39 -10.07
C GLY A 43 2.42 3.23 -9.10
N VAL A 44 1.38 2.46 -8.85
CA VAL A 44 1.43 1.25 -7.99
C VAL A 44 2.37 0.20 -8.59
N THR A 45 2.23 -0.10 -9.89
CA THR A 45 3.11 -1.05 -10.59
C THR A 45 4.57 -0.60 -10.51
N PHE A 46 4.81 0.70 -10.69
CA PHE A 46 6.14 1.27 -10.61
C PHE A 46 6.75 1.14 -9.20
N PHE A 47 5.94 1.29 -8.14
CA PHE A 47 6.38 1.01 -6.77
C PHE A 47 6.85 -0.43 -6.58
N PHE A 48 6.13 -1.41 -7.14
CA PHE A 48 6.55 -2.82 -7.05
C PHE A 48 7.87 -3.08 -7.76
N VAL A 49 8.06 -2.52 -8.96
CA VAL A 49 9.32 -2.64 -9.71
C VAL A 49 10.49 -2.05 -8.91
N LEU A 50 10.33 -0.82 -8.37
CA LEU A 50 11.35 -0.18 -7.55
C LEU A 50 11.63 -0.96 -6.26
N SER A 51 10.60 -1.51 -5.63
CA SER A 51 10.73 -2.31 -4.41
C SER A 51 11.50 -3.61 -4.69
N GLY A 52 11.14 -4.34 -5.75
CA GLY A 52 11.85 -5.55 -6.17
C GLY A 52 13.32 -5.28 -6.46
N PHE A 53 13.61 -4.23 -7.24
CA PHE A 53 14.99 -3.84 -7.51
C PHE A 53 15.78 -3.55 -6.23
N LEU A 54 15.21 -2.73 -5.33
CA LEU A 54 15.91 -2.34 -4.10
C LEU A 54 16.12 -3.49 -3.14
N ILE A 55 15.14 -4.40 -3.02
CA ILE A 55 15.26 -5.60 -2.20
C ILE A 55 16.41 -6.46 -2.74
N THR A 56 16.39 -6.75 -4.03
CA THR A 56 17.43 -7.55 -4.68
C THR A 56 18.81 -6.91 -4.50
N TYR A 57 18.91 -5.60 -4.74
CA TYR A 57 20.17 -4.86 -4.55
C TYR A 57 20.68 -4.95 -3.11
N ILE A 58 19.78 -4.78 -2.11
CA ILE A 58 20.14 -4.84 -0.69
C ILE A 58 20.65 -6.23 -0.33
N LEU A 59 19.94 -7.28 -0.73
CA LEU A 59 20.28 -8.66 -0.42
C LEU A 59 21.60 -9.09 -1.10
N LEU A 60 21.80 -8.71 -2.36
CA LEU A 60 23.06 -8.96 -3.07
C LEU A 60 24.23 -8.19 -2.46
N TYR A 61 24.02 -6.94 -2.06
CA TYR A 61 25.04 -6.15 -1.37
C TYR A 61 25.44 -6.79 -0.02
N GLU A 62 24.44 -7.24 0.77
CA GLU A 62 24.66 -7.90 2.05
C GLU A 62 25.42 -9.23 1.85
N LYS A 63 25.02 -10.05 0.86
CA LYS A 63 25.70 -11.29 0.47
C LYS A 63 27.15 -11.04 0.08
N LYS A 64 27.42 -10.00 -0.73
CA LYS A 64 28.78 -9.69 -1.21
C LYS A 64 29.72 -9.21 -0.10
N HIS A 65 29.21 -8.47 0.90
CA HIS A 65 30.06 -7.86 1.92
C HIS A 65 30.12 -8.65 3.24
N GLN A 66 29.10 -9.44 3.54
CA GLN A 66 28.99 -10.18 4.80
C GLN A 66 29.01 -11.70 4.59
N ASN A 67 29.06 -12.19 3.35
CA ASN A 67 28.93 -13.60 2.95
C ASN A 67 27.67 -14.30 3.49
N LYS A 68 26.74 -13.56 4.08
CA LYS A 68 25.48 -14.04 4.65
C LYS A 68 24.36 -13.06 4.39
N ILE A 69 23.16 -13.58 4.14
CA ILE A 69 21.93 -12.79 4.07
C ILE A 69 21.18 -12.99 5.37
N SER A 70 20.89 -11.90 6.09
CA SER A 70 20.09 -11.98 7.32
C SER A 70 18.61 -11.71 7.03
N LEU A 71 17.86 -12.77 6.70
CA LEU A 71 16.42 -12.68 6.48
C LEU A 71 15.69 -12.09 7.70
N LYS A 72 16.08 -12.45 8.92
CA LYS A 72 15.50 -11.88 10.15
C LYS A 72 15.59 -10.35 10.17
N LYS A 73 16.77 -9.79 9.88
CA LYS A 73 16.97 -8.33 9.83
C LYS A 73 16.20 -7.69 8.67
N PHE A 74 16.09 -8.39 7.55
CA PHE A 74 15.31 -7.93 6.40
C PHE A 74 13.83 -7.81 6.76
N PHE A 75 13.20 -8.88 7.23
CA PHE A 75 11.78 -8.87 7.62
C PHE A 75 11.51 -7.92 8.79
N ALA A 76 12.35 -7.88 9.82
CA ALA A 76 12.17 -6.96 10.94
C ALA A 76 12.10 -5.49 10.47
N ARG A 77 13.00 -5.07 9.57
CA ARG A 77 12.97 -3.71 9.01
C ARG A 77 11.69 -3.41 8.22
N ARG A 78 11.13 -4.40 7.52
CA ARG A 78 9.88 -4.26 6.75
C ARG A 78 8.67 -4.19 7.67
N ILE A 79 8.57 -5.12 8.60
CA ILE A 79 7.51 -5.14 9.61
C ILE A 79 7.46 -3.81 10.36
N LEU A 80 8.57 -3.34 10.91
CA LEU A 80 8.62 -2.07 11.63
C LEU A 80 8.29 -0.85 10.77
N ARG A 81 8.43 -0.96 9.46
CA ARG A 81 8.10 0.13 8.54
C ARG A 81 6.64 0.15 8.11
N ILE A 82 6.01 -1.02 7.90
CA ILE A 82 4.69 -1.14 7.27
C ILE A 82 3.60 -1.42 8.31
N TRP A 83 3.81 -2.40 9.19
CA TRP A 83 2.79 -2.89 10.10
C TRP A 83 2.23 -1.84 11.07
N PRO A 84 3.04 -0.95 11.69
CA PRO A 84 2.48 0.04 12.61
C PRO A 84 1.46 0.94 11.94
N LEU A 85 1.76 1.45 10.75
CA LEU A 85 0.85 2.28 9.99
C LEU A 85 -0.35 1.47 9.47
N PHE A 86 -0.13 0.24 9.01
CA PHE A 86 -1.17 -0.65 8.52
C PHE A 86 -2.22 -0.93 9.60
N TYR A 87 -1.80 -1.35 10.79
CA TYR A 87 -2.73 -1.62 11.91
C TYR A 87 -3.39 -0.35 12.45
N LEU A 88 -2.69 0.79 12.44
CA LEU A 88 -3.31 2.07 12.75
C LEU A 88 -4.43 2.41 11.78
N MET A 89 -4.24 2.19 10.50
CA MET A 89 -5.26 2.42 9.47
C MET A 89 -6.43 1.44 9.60
N ILE A 90 -6.20 0.17 9.96
CA ILE A 90 -7.27 -0.77 10.29
C ILE A 90 -8.08 -0.24 11.47
N ALA A 91 -7.43 0.11 12.57
CA ALA A 91 -8.11 0.66 13.74
C ALA A 91 -8.95 1.89 13.37
N PHE A 92 -8.39 2.80 12.58
CA PHE A 92 -9.11 3.98 12.09
C PHE A 92 -10.31 3.60 11.22
N ALA A 93 -10.16 2.62 10.32
CA ALA A 93 -11.25 2.17 9.46
C ALA A 93 -12.45 1.61 10.24
N TYR A 94 -12.16 0.82 11.30
CA TYR A 94 -13.21 0.26 12.14
C TYR A 94 -13.81 1.25 13.13
N LEU A 95 -13.06 2.28 13.53
CA LEU A 95 -13.55 3.36 14.38
C LEU A 95 -14.30 4.44 13.61
N SER A 96 -13.99 4.62 12.33
CA SER A 96 -14.56 5.71 11.51
C SER A 96 -16.09 5.71 11.45
N PRO A 97 -16.83 4.58 11.30
CA PRO A 97 -18.28 4.59 11.31
C PRO A 97 -18.86 5.10 12.65
N TYR A 98 -18.24 4.71 13.75
CA TYR A 98 -18.65 5.16 15.08
C TYR A 98 -18.41 6.68 15.26
N ILE A 99 -17.25 7.16 14.84
CA ILE A 99 -16.88 8.59 14.91
C ILE A 99 -17.84 9.42 14.05
N LEU A 100 -18.12 8.99 12.82
CA LEU A 100 -19.03 9.68 11.91
C LEU A 100 -20.45 9.72 12.44
N ASN A 101 -20.91 8.64 13.06
CA ASN A 101 -22.23 8.58 13.70
C ASN A 101 -22.33 9.59 14.86
N VAL A 102 -21.32 9.68 15.72
CA VAL A 102 -21.28 10.66 16.83
C VAL A 102 -21.27 12.10 16.30
N LEU A 103 -20.60 12.33 15.18
CA LEU A 103 -20.52 13.66 14.56
C LEU A 103 -21.73 13.98 13.64
N ASN A 104 -22.71 13.08 13.51
CA ASN A 104 -23.84 13.20 12.59
C ASN A 104 -23.42 13.46 11.13
N LEU A 105 -22.30 12.89 10.72
CA LEU A 105 -21.81 13.01 9.35
C LEU A 105 -22.28 11.81 8.50
N PRO A 106 -22.56 12.00 7.20
CA PRO A 106 -23.00 10.93 6.33
C PRO A 106 -21.88 9.87 6.20
N PHE A 107 -22.25 8.61 6.40
CA PHE A 107 -21.39 7.46 6.15
C PHE A 107 -21.85 6.74 4.88
N ASN A 108 -20.92 6.51 3.97
CA ASN A 108 -21.21 5.76 2.75
C ASN A 108 -21.10 4.25 3.05
N ASN A 109 -22.23 3.55 2.95
CA ASN A 109 -22.34 2.11 3.17
C ASN A 109 -22.27 1.30 1.85
N GLU A 110 -21.69 1.85 0.80
CA GLU A 110 -21.50 1.15 -0.46
C GLU A 110 -20.33 0.17 -0.37
N GLY A 111 -20.61 -1.11 -0.51
CA GLY A 111 -19.58 -2.14 -0.51
C GLY A 111 -19.87 -3.29 0.44
N TYR A 112 -18.88 -4.17 0.63
CA TYR A 112 -19.00 -5.25 1.60
C TYR A 112 -18.56 -4.79 3.00
N LYS A 113 -19.16 -5.39 4.03
CA LYS A 113 -18.70 -5.16 5.40
C LYS A 113 -17.34 -5.79 5.61
N PRO A 114 -16.34 -5.02 6.06
CA PRO A 114 -15.02 -5.56 6.34
C PRO A 114 -15.08 -6.62 7.43
N ASP A 115 -14.21 -7.61 7.31
CA ASP A 115 -14.00 -8.63 8.32
C ASP A 115 -12.65 -8.42 8.99
N LEU A 116 -12.66 -8.28 10.32
CA LEU A 116 -11.47 -7.93 11.09
C LEU A 116 -10.33 -8.94 10.91
N LEU A 117 -10.65 -10.23 10.85
CA LEU A 117 -9.63 -11.26 10.64
C LEU A 117 -8.98 -11.13 9.27
N THR A 118 -9.80 -10.95 8.23
CA THR A 118 -9.29 -10.74 6.87
C THR A 118 -8.40 -9.49 6.80
N SER A 119 -8.81 -8.40 7.45
CA SER A 119 -8.02 -7.16 7.49
C SER A 119 -6.69 -7.36 8.24
N ILE A 120 -6.70 -8.01 9.41
CA ILE A 120 -5.47 -8.24 10.21
C ILE A 120 -4.47 -9.12 9.46
N PHE A 121 -4.92 -10.12 8.72
CA PHE A 121 -4.06 -11.05 7.98
C PHE A 121 -3.75 -10.64 6.54
N PHE A 122 -3.88 -9.36 6.21
CA PHE A 122 -3.59 -8.81 4.87
C PHE A 122 -4.41 -9.46 3.75
N GLY A 123 -5.61 -9.96 4.05
CA GLY A 123 -6.47 -10.68 3.11
C GLY A 123 -7.46 -9.81 2.32
N GLU A 124 -7.50 -8.50 2.53
CA GLU A 124 -8.49 -7.60 1.91
C GLU A 124 -8.47 -7.64 0.38
N ASN A 125 -7.30 -7.75 -0.24
CA ASN A 125 -7.18 -7.88 -1.69
C ASN A 125 -7.89 -9.13 -2.24
N TYR A 126 -7.81 -10.26 -1.54
CA TYR A 126 -8.51 -11.49 -1.93
C TYR A 126 -10.02 -11.35 -1.76
N LYS A 127 -10.47 -10.74 -0.67
CA LYS A 127 -11.90 -10.51 -0.44
C LYS A 127 -12.49 -9.57 -1.48
N MET A 128 -11.79 -8.49 -1.83
CA MET A 128 -12.17 -7.59 -2.92
C MET A 128 -12.27 -8.30 -4.27
N MET A 129 -11.34 -9.22 -4.56
CA MET A 129 -11.41 -10.05 -5.78
C MET A 129 -12.61 -11.00 -5.78
N MET A 130 -12.89 -11.66 -4.64
CA MET A 130 -14.00 -12.61 -4.53
C MET A 130 -15.37 -11.95 -4.61
N THR A 131 -15.51 -10.76 -4.00
CA THR A 131 -16.78 -10.02 -3.97
C THR A 131 -16.96 -9.09 -5.17
N ASN A 132 -15.91 -8.85 -5.93
CA ASN A 132 -15.84 -7.87 -7.03
C ASN A 132 -16.32 -6.46 -6.62
N THR A 133 -16.13 -6.12 -5.34
CA THR A 133 -16.52 -4.85 -4.74
C THR A 133 -15.45 -4.35 -3.78
N PHE A 134 -15.53 -3.06 -3.41
CA PHE A 134 -14.67 -2.48 -2.38
C PHE A 134 -15.31 -2.59 -1.00
N PRO A 135 -14.53 -2.55 0.10
CA PRO A 135 -15.09 -2.45 1.44
C PRO A 135 -15.80 -1.11 1.64
N ASP A 136 -16.85 -1.09 2.48
CA ASP A 136 -17.57 0.13 2.82
C ASP A 136 -16.74 1.11 3.67
N GLY A 137 -15.71 0.64 4.37
CA GLY A 137 -14.74 1.48 5.09
C GLY A 137 -13.76 2.17 4.14
N ALA A 138 -13.88 3.49 3.95
CA ALA A 138 -13.03 4.26 3.02
C ALA A 138 -11.52 4.03 3.20
N PRO A 139 -10.94 3.98 4.42
CA PRO A 139 -9.51 3.69 4.59
C PRO A 139 -9.09 2.32 4.07
N LEU A 140 -9.95 1.31 4.16
CA LEU A 140 -9.65 -0.05 3.69
C LEU A 140 -9.60 -0.14 2.17
N ARG A 141 -10.32 0.75 1.46
CA ARG A 141 -10.33 0.79 -0.01
C ARG A 141 -8.95 1.02 -0.63
N VAL A 142 -8.05 1.68 0.08
CA VAL A 142 -6.70 1.97 -0.40
C VAL A 142 -5.66 0.98 0.13
N MET A 143 -6.00 0.16 1.12
CA MET A 143 -5.06 -0.75 1.78
C MET A 143 -4.80 -2.04 1.01
N TRP A 144 -5.58 -2.36 -0.03
CA TRP A 144 -5.38 -3.56 -0.84
C TRP A 144 -3.96 -3.64 -1.45
N SER A 145 -3.39 -2.50 -1.82
CA SER A 145 -2.03 -2.45 -2.37
C SER A 145 -0.97 -2.80 -1.34
N LEU A 146 -1.17 -2.41 -0.07
CA LEU A 146 -0.30 -2.82 1.04
C LEU A 146 -0.39 -4.32 1.32
N CYS A 147 -1.59 -4.92 1.20
CA CYS A 147 -1.75 -6.36 1.30
C CYS A 147 -0.94 -7.08 0.21
N ILE A 148 -1.01 -6.61 -1.04
CA ILE A 148 -0.21 -7.16 -2.14
C ILE A 148 1.28 -6.95 -1.89
N GLU A 149 1.69 -5.81 -1.33
CA GLU A 149 3.09 -5.53 -1.01
C GLU A 149 3.65 -6.53 0.01
N GLU A 150 2.90 -6.87 1.07
CA GLU A 150 3.31 -7.88 2.03
C GLU A 150 3.43 -9.28 1.40
N HIS A 151 2.44 -9.68 0.57
CA HIS A 151 2.55 -10.94 -0.17
C HIS A 151 3.75 -10.97 -1.11
N PHE A 152 4.04 -9.86 -1.77
CA PHE A 152 5.21 -9.73 -2.62
C PHE A 152 6.51 -9.93 -1.82
N TYR A 153 6.63 -9.36 -0.61
CA TYR A 153 7.82 -9.52 0.22
C TYR A 153 8.02 -10.94 0.77
N ILE A 154 6.93 -11.71 0.91
CA ILE A 154 7.01 -13.11 1.32
C ILE A 154 7.47 -14.00 0.15
N LEU A 155 7.04 -13.68 -1.07
CA LEU A 155 7.31 -14.48 -2.26
C LEU A 155 8.67 -14.15 -2.91
N TRP A 156 9.16 -12.91 -2.77
CA TRP A 156 10.41 -12.43 -3.36
C TRP A 156 11.66 -12.91 -2.61
#